data_68d6d19176d9b6d9c3bfc800957ad984
#
_entry.id   68d6d19176d9b6d9c3bfc800957ad984
#
_cell.length_a   1.000
_cell.length_b   1.000
_cell.length_c   1.000
_cell.angle_alpha   90.00
_cell.angle_beta   90.00
_cell.angle_gamma   90.00
#
_symmetry.space_group_name_H-M   'P 1'
#
loop_
_entity.id
_entity.type
_entity.pdbx_description
1 polymer ?
#
loop_
_entity_poly.entity_id
_entity_poly.type
_entity_poly.pdbx_seq_one_letter_code
_entity_poly.pdbx_strand_id
1 'polypeptide(L)'
;MWSLKKFESTVSRNIDNGPASCKGAGLFCFCHGMLWAFQLFFIAHRVSELFTIGPHQLNLPVVQAAMSGYSDWPMRAIARKLGAPYTICEVMIDSFVSSLKARSKTRHHLFVTDDDHPVGAQLMGAEPDEFPPAARKLVEAGFDVIDINFGCPAKKASGRCRGGYHLGQPDVAIEIVRRVREAVSSKIPVTVKMRRGLDDTQQSRDNFFRIIETAFDLGVAAVTVHGRTVEQKYVGPSRWEFLKEVRKLFPDRTLLGSGDLFTAVDCVRMLRETGVDGVTAARGSIGNPWIFSQAAALLRGEPMPQPPTVHEQREVICEHFRLAQQILPCDQVSKQLRKFCIHYSPWHPDADAVRAAFIGVRNADEWHQVISTHYAEDGSGQYPADPGNSGQSQEVSCG
;
A
#
# COMPACT_ATOMS: atom_id res chain seq x y z
N MET A 1 36.45 -9.95 -1.32
CA MET A 1 36.57 -11.43 -1.32
C MET A 1 37.75 -11.98 -0.50
N TRP A 2 38.67 -11.16 0.02
CA TRP A 2 39.86 -11.61 0.76
C TRP A 2 39.70 -11.58 2.29
N SER A 3 38.68 -10.95 2.81
CA SER A 3 38.44 -10.80 4.26
C SER A 3 37.64 -11.97 4.88
N LEU A 4 36.77 -12.63 4.15
CA LEU A 4 35.90 -13.72 4.65
C LEU A 4 36.62 -15.05 4.92
N LYS A 5 37.63 -15.40 4.10
CA LYS A 5 38.39 -16.66 4.30
C LYS A 5 39.29 -16.66 5.54
N LYS A 6 39.65 -15.48 6.07
CA LYS A 6 40.47 -15.37 7.27
C LYS A 6 39.66 -15.50 8.56
N PHE A 7 38.37 -15.21 8.49
CA PHE A 7 37.45 -15.29 9.61
C PHE A 7 37.01 -16.73 9.90
N GLU A 8 36.73 -17.53 8.85
CA GLU A 8 36.36 -18.94 9.00
C GLU A 8 37.52 -19.81 9.56
N SER A 9 38.78 -19.48 9.25
CA SER A 9 39.94 -20.23 9.77
C SER A 9 40.24 -19.95 11.23
N THR A 10 39.75 -18.87 11.81
CA THR A 10 39.96 -18.53 13.24
C THR A 10 38.90 -19.13 14.15
N VAL A 11 37.67 -19.32 13.63
CA VAL A 11 36.56 -19.94 14.41
C VAL A 11 36.74 -21.48 14.47
N SER A 12 37.29 -22.11 13.44
CA SER A 12 37.48 -23.57 13.37
C SER A 12 38.60 -24.10 14.27
N ARG A 13 39.54 -23.26 14.74
CA ARG A 13 40.69 -23.70 15.57
C ARG A 13 40.47 -23.70 17.07
N ASN A 14 39.35 -23.17 17.56
CA ASN A 14 39.08 -23.07 19.01
C ASN A 14 38.01 -24.04 19.52
N ILE A 15 37.65 -25.09 18.76
CA ILE A 15 36.59 -26.02 19.15
C ILE A 15 37.18 -27.37 19.68
N ASP A 16 38.47 -27.61 19.52
CA ASP A 16 39.10 -28.94 19.82
C ASP A 16 39.95 -29.04 21.10
N ASN A 17 39.63 -28.38 22.20
CA ASN A 17 40.24 -28.71 23.47
C ASN A 17 39.22 -28.74 24.62
N GLY A 18 38.96 -29.93 25.08
CA GLY A 18 38.09 -30.53 26.06
C GLY A 18 37.94 -29.87 27.48
N PRO A 19 37.33 -30.52 28.45
CA PRO A 19 36.19 -30.01 29.17
C PRO A 19 36.54 -29.24 30.45
N ALA A 20 35.99 -28.02 30.58
CA ALA A 20 35.88 -27.36 31.89
C ALA A 20 34.50 -26.75 32.05
N SER A 21 33.83 -27.16 33.10
CA SER A 21 32.50 -26.74 33.51
C SER A 21 32.34 -25.22 33.61
N CYS A 22 31.50 -24.64 32.80
CA CYS A 22 30.98 -23.29 33.00
C CYS A 22 29.46 -23.32 32.96
N LYS A 23 28.85 -22.89 34.06
CA LYS A 23 27.41 -22.73 34.23
C LYS A 23 26.85 -21.78 33.15
N GLY A 24 26.00 -22.33 32.30
CA GLY A 24 25.47 -21.64 31.13
C GLY A 24 24.34 -20.68 31.46
N ALA A 25 24.60 -19.40 31.49
CA ALA A 25 23.58 -18.36 31.33
C ALA A 25 24.10 -17.17 30.51
N GLY A 26 25.42 -17.03 30.32
CA GLY A 26 26.02 -15.89 29.63
C GLY A 26 26.19 -16.05 28.11
N LEU A 27 26.37 -17.27 27.61
CA LEU A 27 26.68 -17.49 26.18
C LEU A 27 25.45 -17.41 25.27
N PHE A 28 24.27 -17.79 25.77
CA PHE A 28 23.03 -17.70 25.01
C PHE A 28 22.60 -16.24 24.76
N CYS A 29 22.90 -15.34 25.69
CA CYS A 29 22.59 -13.91 25.53
C CYS A 29 23.50 -13.21 24.51
N PHE A 30 24.77 -13.62 24.41
CA PHE A 30 25.75 -13.03 23.49
C PHE A 30 25.49 -13.44 22.03
N CYS A 31 25.12 -14.69 21.77
CA CYS A 31 24.78 -15.15 20.42
C CYS A 31 23.49 -14.54 19.90
N HIS A 32 22.46 -14.34 20.74
CA HIS A 32 21.24 -13.65 20.35
C HIS A 32 21.49 -12.16 20.04
N GLY A 33 22.30 -11.48 20.84
CA GLY A 33 22.65 -10.08 20.60
C GLY A 33 23.44 -9.87 19.30
N MET A 34 24.36 -10.79 18.97
CA MET A 34 25.11 -10.72 17.70
C MET A 34 24.25 -11.03 16.47
N LEU A 35 23.32 -12.02 16.56
CA LEU A 35 22.36 -12.26 15.46
C LEU A 35 21.42 -11.07 15.24
N TRP A 36 20.98 -10.42 16.30
CA TRP A 36 20.16 -9.21 16.21
C TRP A 36 20.95 -8.02 15.64
N ALA A 37 22.19 -7.83 16.03
CA ALA A 37 23.05 -6.79 15.47
C ALA A 37 23.38 -7.05 13.99
N PHE A 38 23.60 -8.31 13.61
CA PHE A 38 23.83 -8.69 12.21
C PHE A 38 22.55 -8.54 11.37
N GLN A 39 21.38 -8.92 11.88
CA GLN A 39 20.11 -8.66 11.21
C GLN A 39 19.82 -7.17 11.07
N LEU A 40 20.07 -6.38 12.13
CA LEU A 40 19.93 -4.92 12.07
C LEU A 40 20.90 -4.28 11.08
N PHE A 41 22.14 -4.77 10.99
CA PHE A 41 23.13 -4.28 10.04
C PHE A 41 22.76 -4.61 8.58
N PHE A 42 22.27 -5.83 8.31
CA PHE A 42 21.79 -6.21 6.98
C PHE A 42 20.51 -5.48 6.57
N ILE A 43 19.61 -5.20 7.51
CA ILE A 43 18.37 -4.46 7.28
C ILE A 43 18.68 -2.97 7.08
N ALA A 44 19.58 -2.38 7.88
CA ALA A 44 20.04 -1.00 7.69
C ALA A 44 20.76 -0.82 6.35
N HIS A 45 21.48 -1.81 5.88
CA HIS A 45 22.15 -1.77 4.57
C HIS A 45 21.18 -1.88 3.39
N ARG A 46 20.08 -2.69 3.52
CA ARG A 46 19.03 -2.76 2.49
C ARG A 46 18.13 -1.52 2.46
N VAL A 47 17.92 -0.87 3.60
CA VAL A 47 17.14 0.39 3.65
C VAL A 47 17.90 1.57 3.04
N SER A 48 19.25 1.45 2.89
CA SER A 48 20.06 2.44 2.16
C SER A 48 20.05 2.26 0.64
N GLU A 49 19.61 1.11 0.14
CA GLU A 49 19.38 0.93 -1.29
C GLU A 49 18.01 1.50 -1.65
N LEU A 50 18.00 2.45 -2.59
CA LEU A 50 16.78 3.08 -3.09
C LEU A 50 15.83 2.00 -3.62
N PHE A 51 14.62 1.95 -3.07
CA PHE A 51 13.55 1.11 -3.58
C PHE A 51 13.09 1.62 -4.95
N THR A 52 12.94 0.74 -5.93
CA THR A 52 12.61 1.14 -7.30
C THR A 52 11.36 0.44 -7.84
N ILE A 53 10.58 1.18 -8.64
CA ILE A 53 9.52 0.63 -9.49
C ILE A 53 9.84 1.05 -10.93
N GLY A 54 10.43 0.15 -11.69
CA GLY A 54 10.99 0.48 -13.01
C GLY A 54 12.04 1.60 -12.90
N PRO A 55 11.92 2.72 -13.62
CA PRO A 55 12.88 3.84 -13.56
C PRO A 55 12.69 4.74 -12.34
N HIS A 56 11.61 4.60 -11.58
CA HIS A 56 11.28 5.48 -10.47
C HIS A 56 12.00 5.03 -9.19
N GLN A 57 12.92 5.86 -8.72
CA GLN A 57 13.60 5.67 -7.43
C GLN A 57 12.75 6.30 -6.32
N LEU A 58 12.43 5.50 -5.30
CA LEU A 58 11.57 5.87 -4.19
C LEU A 58 12.39 5.90 -2.90
N ASN A 59 12.28 6.99 -2.16
CA ASN A 59 13.05 7.23 -0.93
C ASN A 59 12.43 6.58 0.32
N LEU A 60 11.28 5.93 0.19
CA LEU A 60 10.59 5.22 1.27
C LEU A 60 9.93 3.95 0.69
N PRO A 61 10.13 2.75 1.28
CA PRO A 61 9.50 1.52 0.80
C PRO A 61 8.05 1.32 1.31
N VAL A 62 7.32 2.41 1.55
CA VAL A 62 5.91 2.41 1.95
C VAL A 62 5.14 3.31 0.99
N VAL A 63 4.23 2.72 0.22
CA VAL A 63 3.47 3.42 -0.82
C VAL A 63 1.97 3.37 -0.56
N GLN A 64 1.23 4.36 -1.07
CA GLN A 64 -0.23 4.37 -0.96
C GLN A 64 -0.85 3.47 -2.03
N ALA A 65 -1.68 2.51 -1.60
CA ALA A 65 -2.40 1.61 -2.49
C ALA A 65 -3.60 2.30 -3.17
N ALA A 66 -3.99 1.76 -4.33
CA ALA A 66 -5.28 2.07 -4.96
C ALA A 66 -6.45 1.61 -4.07
N MET A 67 -7.42 2.49 -3.89
CA MET A 67 -8.63 2.21 -3.11
C MET A 67 -9.84 2.89 -3.76
N SER A 68 -10.81 2.08 -4.20
CA SER A 68 -12.05 2.60 -4.80
C SER A 68 -12.78 3.53 -3.82
N GLY A 69 -13.17 4.69 -4.31
CA GLY A 69 -13.84 5.72 -3.54
C GLY A 69 -12.95 6.50 -2.56
N TYR A 70 -11.64 6.24 -2.49
CA TYR A 70 -10.75 6.92 -1.54
C TYR A 70 -9.51 7.54 -2.17
N SER A 71 -8.72 6.81 -2.97
CA SER A 71 -7.44 7.31 -3.49
C SER A 71 -7.62 8.27 -4.67
N ASP A 72 -8.53 9.23 -4.52
CA ASP A 72 -8.69 10.39 -5.40
C ASP A 72 -7.47 11.33 -5.30
N TRP A 73 -7.41 12.34 -6.18
CA TRP A 73 -6.28 13.27 -6.17
C TRP A 73 -6.08 13.98 -4.81
N PRO A 74 -7.12 14.50 -4.11
CA PRO A 74 -6.92 15.13 -2.82
C PRO A 74 -6.24 14.23 -1.79
N MET A 75 -6.67 12.96 -1.69
CA MET A 75 -6.04 12.01 -0.78
C MET A 75 -4.58 11.72 -1.16
N ARG A 76 -4.28 11.56 -2.46
CA ARG A 76 -2.91 11.35 -2.94
C ARG A 76 -2.01 12.55 -2.62
N ALA A 77 -2.50 13.77 -2.90
CA ALA A 77 -1.76 15.00 -2.62
C ALA A 77 -1.41 15.16 -1.14
N ILE A 78 -2.37 14.85 -0.24
CA ILE A 78 -2.12 14.83 1.21
C ILE A 78 -1.09 13.77 1.59
N ALA A 79 -1.20 12.56 1.05
CA ALA A 79 -0.24 11.49 1.31
C ALA A 79 1.17 11.88 0.84
N ARG A 80 1.30 12.48 -0.36
CA ARG A 80 2.57 13.01 -0.90
C ARG A 80 3.17 14.08 0.01
N LYS A 81 2.37 15.04 0.44
CA LYS A 81 2.79 16.11 1.36
C LYS A 81 3.33 15.57 2.68
N LEU A 82 2.82 14.42 3.13
CA LEU A 82 3.21 13.76 4.39
C LEU A 82 4.18 12.58 4.18
N GLY A 83 4.85 12.52 3.02
CA GLY A 83 6.01 11.68 2.78
C GLY A 83 5.77 10.40 1.99
N ALA A 84 4.57 10.18 1.42
CA ALA A 84 4.38 9.06 0.49
C ALA A 84 5.23 9.28 -0.77
N PRO A 85 6.17 8.38 -1.10
CA PRO A 85 7.05 8.55 -2.25
C PRO A 85 6.36 8.25 -3.58
N TYR A 86 5.29 7.47 -3.53
CA TYR A 86 4.50 6.99 -4.64
C TYR A 86 3.08 6.70 -4.20
N THR A 87 2.12 7.06 -5.02
CA THR A 87 0.70 6.84 -4.79
C THR A 87 0.05 6.22 -6.01
N ILE A 88 -1.02 5.46 -5.80
CA ILE A 88 -1.80 4.85 -6.88
C ILE A 88 -3.23 5.39 -6.79
N CYS A 89 -3.77 5.88 -7.92
CA CYS A 89 -5.13 6.38 -7.97
C CYS A 89 -6.17 5.25 -7.77
N GLU A 90 -7.43 5.63 -7.65
CA GLU A 90 -8.54 4.68 -7.52
C GLU A 90 -8.50 3.61 -8.62
N VAL A 91 -8.98 2.40 -8.28
CA VAL A 91 -9.15 1.37 -9.31
C VAL A 91 -10.21 1.79 -10.30
N MET A 92 -9.88 1.75 -11.58
CA MET A 92 -10.76 2.13 -12.67
C MET A 92 -11.09 0.92 -13.54
N ILE A 93 -12.37 0.83 -13.94
CA ILE A 93 -12.79 -0.18 -14.91
C ILE A 93 -12.31 0.21 -16.30
N ASP A 94 -11.70 -0.71 -17.03
CA ASP A 94 -11.13 -0.52 -18.36
C ASP A 94 -12.09 0.09 -19.38
N SER A 95 -13.29 -0.48 -19.49
CA SER A 95 -14.36 0.01 -20.37
C SER A 95 -14.85 1.41 -19.97
N PHE A 96 -14.87 1.73 -18.67
CA PHE A 96 -15.17 3.06 -18.17
C PHE A 96 -14.08 4.05 -18.61
N VAL A 97 -12.81 3.74 -18.36
CA VAL A 97 -11.67 4.60 -18.75
C VAL A 97 -11.70 4.86 -20.25
N SER A 98 -11.85 3.82 -21.06
CA SER A 98 -11.89 3.93 -22.53
C SER A 98 -13.01 4.84 -23.00
N SER A 99 -14.16 4.82 -22.32
CA SER A 99 -15.34 5.62 -22.65
C SER A 99 -15.28 7.08 -22.14
N LEU A 100 -14.37 7.40 -21.20
CA LEU A 100 -14.26 8.74 -20.62
C LEU A 100 -14.02 9.79 -21.72
N LYS A 101 -14.86 10.82 -21.74
CA LYS A 101 -14.66 12.01 -22.56
C LYS A 101 -14.11 13.12 -21.66
N ALA A 102 -13.27 14.00 -22.22
CA ALA A 102 -12.75 15.18 -21.52
C ALA A 102 -13.90 16.15 -21.21
N ARG A 103 -14.61 15.91 -20.12
CA ARG A 103 -15.71 16.75 -19.62
C ARG A 103 -15.42 17.16 -18.17
N SER A 104 -15.90 18.32 -17.76
CA SER A 104 -15.72 18.81 -16.37
C SER A 104 -16.18 17.80 -15.32
N LYS A 105 -17.28 17.09 -15.56
CA LYS A 105 -17.85 16.09 -14.63
C LYS A 105 -17.01 14.81 -14.46
N THR A 106 -16.10 14.51 -15.38
CA THR A 106 -15.27 13.29 -15.35
C THR A 106 -13.78 13.59 -15.18
N ARG A 107 -13.42 14.87 -15.11
CA ARG A 107 -12.04 15.33 -15.00
C ARG A 107 -11.35 14.80 -13.75
N HIS A 108 -12.08 14.68 -12.63
CA HIS A 108 -11.51 14.25 -11.36
C HIS A 108 -10.93 12.81 -11.37
N HIS A 109 -11.42 11.92 -12.24
CA HIS A 109 -10.90 10.55 -12.35
C HIS A 109 -9.48 10.47 -12.96
N LEU A 110 -9.15 11.41 -13.85
CA LEU A 110 -7.87 11.44 -14.55
C LEU A 110 -7.02 12.66 -14.16
N PHE A 111 -7.29 13.24 -12.99
CA PHE A 111 -6.61 14.45 -12.55
C PHE A 111 -5.24 14.10 -11.95
N VAL A 112 -4.19 14.67 -12.54
CA VAL A 112 -2.80 14.55 -12.13
C VAL A 112 -2.18 15.95 -12.14
N THR A 113 -1.26 16.22 -11.22
CA THR A 113 -0.48 17.48 -11.12
C THR A 113 1.00 17.16 -11.06
N ASP A 114 1.85 18.16 -11.29
CA ASP A 114 3.31 18.00 -11.26
C ASP A 114 3.81 17.45 -9.91
N ASP A 115 3.17 17.82 -8.80
CA ASP A 115 3.51 17.36 -7.44
C ASP A 115 3.07 15.91 -7.15
N ASP A 116 2.22 15.32 -8.01
CA ASP A 116 1.68 13.96 -7.83
C ASP A 116 2.70 12.88 -8.29
N HIS A 117 3.66 13.26 -9.15
CA HIS A 117 4.64 12.33 -9.73
C HIS A 117 5.70 11.82 -8.73
N PRO A 118 6.06 10.52 -8.78
CA PRO A 118 5.47 9.50 -9.64
C PRO A 118 4.10 9.06 -9.11
N VAL A 119 3.14 8.83 -10.03
CA VAL A 119 1.78 8.40 -9.72
C VAL A 119 1.35 7.24 -10.61
N GLY A 120 0.72 6.22 -10.01
CA GLY A 120 0.17 5.07 -10.72
C GLY A 120 -1.32 5.17 -10.98
N ALA A 121 -1.76 4.53 -12.06
CA ALA A 121 -3.16 4.28 -12.34
C ALA A 121 -3.47 2.81 -12.29
N GLN A 122 -4.51 2.40 -11.56
CA GLN A 122 -4.88 0.99 -11.44
C GLN A 122 -6.08 0.65 -12.32
N LEU A 123 -5.90 -0.36 -13.18
CA LEU A 123 -6.93 -0.91 -14.06
C LEU A 123 -7.48 -2.23 -13.54
N MET A 124 -8.78 -2.40 -13.69
CA MET A 124 -9.51 -3.65 -13.47
C MET A 124 -10.50 -3.86 -14.61
N GLY A 125 -10.58 -5.07 -15.14
CA GLY A 125 -11.50 -5.40 -16.22
C GLY A 125 -11.79 -6.89 -16.29
N ALA A 126 -12.52 -7.29 -17.33
CA ALA A 126 -12.86 -8.69 -17.58
C ALA A 126 -12.17 -9.25 -18.82
N GLU A 127 -12.10 -8.48 -19.88
CA GLU A 127 -11.69 -8.92 -21.20
C GLU A 127 -10.31 -8.35 -21.56
N PRO A 128 -9.35 -9.18 -22.00
CA PRO A 128 -8.01 -8.72 -22.34
C PRO A 128 -7.99 -7.61 -23.40
N ASP A 129 -8.96 -7.57 -24.32
CA ASP A 129 -9.05 -6.57 -25.38
C ASP A 129 -9.44 -5.16 -24.90
N GLU A 130 -10.08 -5.06 -23.73
CA GLU A 130 -10.53 -3.80 -23.16
C GLU A 130 -9.41 -3.03 -22.43
N PHE A 131 -8.33 -3.72 -21.98
CA PHE A 131 -7.23 -3.10 -21.24
C PHE A 131 -6.31 -2.18 -22.08
N PRO A 132 -5.87 -2.54 -23.32
CA PRO A 132 -4.94 -1.72 -24.08
C PRO A 132 -5.39 -0.29 -24.34
N PRO A 133 -6.63 -0.02 -24.78
CA PRO A 133 -7.08 1.37 -25.00
C PRO A 133 -7.18 2.14 -23.67
N ALA A 134 -7.57 1.50 -22.58
CA ALA A 134 -7.61 2.12 -21.27
C ALA A 134 -6.18 2.47 -20.76
N ALA A 135 -5.23 1.55 -20.89
CA ALA A 135 -3.85 1.78 -20.49
C ALA A 135 -3.20 2.95 -21.24
N ARG A 136 -3.37 3.02 -22.57
CA ARG A 136 -2.87 4.16 -23.37
C ARG A 136 -3.46 5.48 -22.88
N LYS A 137 -4.77 5.50 -22.63
CA LYS A 137 -5.46 6.71 -22.18
C LYS A 137 -4.98 7.21 -20.81
N LEU A 138 -4.64 6.29 -19.90
CA LEU A 138 -4.06 6.66 -18.61
C LEU A 138 -2.65 7.25 -18.76
N VAL A 139 -1.82 6.68 -19.64
CA VAL A 139 -0.51 7.25 -19.98
C VAL A 139 -0.65 8.64 -20.60
N GLU A 140 -1.59 8.83 -21.53
CA GLU A 140 -1.90 10.14 -22.13
C GLU A 140 -2.40 11.16 -21.08
N ALA A 141 -3.04 10.70 -20.02
CA ALA A 141 -3.49 11.54 -18.92
C ALA A 141 -2.36 11.93 -17.94
N GLY A 142 -1.15 11.38 -18.09
CA GLY A 142 0.04 11.73 -17.32
C GLY A 142 0.38 10.75 -16.19
N PHE A 143 -0.25 9.58 -16.12
CA PHE A 143 0.15 8.57 -15.14
C PHE A 143 1.47 7.90 -15.52
N ASP A 144 2.37 7.75 -14.53
CA ASP A 144 3.72 7.22 -14.73
C ASP A 144 3.78 5.69 -14.73
N VAL A 145 2.83 5.03 -14.06
CA VAL A 145 2.80 3.57 -13.89
C VAL A 145 1.39 3.06 -14.16
N ILE A 146 1.28 1.95 -14.90
CA ILE A 146 0.02 1.22 -15.07
C ILE A 146 0.03 -0.01 -14.17
N ASP A 147 -0.87 -0.05 -13.20
CA ASP A 147 -1.04 -1.17 -12.27
C ASP A 147 -2.27 -2.01 -12.64
N ILE A 148 -2.13 -3.33 -12.66
CA ILE A 148 -3.22 -4.26 -12.99
C ILE A 148 -3.76 -4.89 -11.71
N ASN A 149 -5.08 -4.82 -11.50
CA ASN A 149 -5.72 -5.36 -10.32
C ASN A 149 -6.21 -6.80 -10.51
N PHE A 150 -5.52 -7.74 -9.87
CA PHE A 150 -5.97 -9.13 -9.67
C PHE A 150 -6.21 -9.45 -8.20
N GLY A 151 -6.66 -8.46 -7.43
CA GLY A 151 -6.87 -8.61 -5.98
C GLY A 151 -8.27 -8.25 -5.47
N CYS A 152 -9.11 -7.55 -6.25
CA CYS A 152 -10.43 -7.14 -5.81
C CYS A 152 -11.35 -8.36 -5.62
N PRO A 153 -11.94 -8.56 -4.41
CA PRO A 153 -12.80 -9.70 -4.13
C PRO A 153 -14.28 -9.45 -4.48
N ALA A 154 -14.61 -8.29 -5.06
CA ALA A 154 -15.99 -7.93 -5.37
C ALA A 154 -16.58 -8.81 -6.48
N LYS A 155 -17.66 -9.53 -6.15
CA LYS A 155 -18.30 -10.50 -7.07
C LYS A 155 -19.03 -9.88 -8.25
N LYS A 156 -19.23 -8.55 -8.37
CA LYS A 156 -20.06 -8.03 -9.46
C LYS A 156 -19.98 -6.53 -9.73
N ALA A 157 -19.66 -6.18 -10.95
CA ALA A 157 -20.61 -5.46 -11.78
C ALA A 157 -20.76 -6.27 -13.07
N SER A 158 -21.92 -6.76 -13.44
CA SER A 158 -22.26 -7.41 -14.72
C SER A 158 -21.90 -8.90 -14.96
N GLY A 159 -21.74 -9.74 -13.94
CA GLY A 159 -21.63 -11.21 -14.16
C GLY A 159 -20.32 -11.72 -14.77
N ARG A 160 -19.37 -10.84 -15.09
CA ARG A 160 -18.07 -11.20 -15.67
C ARG A 160 -17.00 -11.38 -14.58
N CYS A 161 -16.03 -12.27 -14.83
CA CYS A 161 -14.85 -12.44 -13.99
C CYS A 161 -13.99 -11.16 -14.03
N ARG A 162 -13.66 -10.57 -12.87
CA ARG A 162 -12.86 -9.34 -12.78
C ARG A 162 -11.94 -9.38 -11.56
N GLY A 163 -10.87 -8.61 -11.62
CA GLY A 163 -9.95 -8.45 -10.50
C GLY A 163 -9.43 -9.79 -9.98
N GLY A 164 -9.64 -10.09 -8.71
CA GLY A 164 -9.12 -11.31 -8.07
C GLY A 164 -9.60 -12.62 -8.67
N TYR A 165 -10.74 -12.63 -9.35
CA TYR A 165 -11.28 -13.86 -9.98
C TYR A 165 -10.44 -14.35 -11.17
N HIS A 166 -9.61 -13.50 -11.78
CA HIS A 166 -8.63 -13.91 -12.79
C HIS A 166 -7.57 -14.87 -12.24
N LEU A 167 -7.39 -14.95 -10.92
CA LEU A 167 -6.48 -15.94 -10.31
C LEU A 167 -6.98 -17.39 -10.50
N GLY A 168 -8.27 -17.57 -10.80
CA GLY A 168 -8.83 -18.84 -11.26
C GLY A 168 -8.73 -19.08 -12.78
N GLN A 169 -8.26 -18.09 -13.54
CA GLN A 169 -8.14 -18.10 -15.01
C GLN A 169 -6.77 -17.61 -15.44
N PRO A 170 -5.69 -18.36 -15.15
CA PRO A 170 -4.32 -17.88 -15.35
C PRO A 170 -4.01 -17.48 -16.79
N ASP A 171 -4.58 -18.16 -17.79
CA ASP A 171 -4.36 -17.81 -19.20
C ASP A 171 -4.92 -16.41 -19.53
N VAL A 172 -6.09 -16.08 -19.01
CA VAL A 172 -6.71 -14.75 -19.18
C VAL A 172 -5.90 -13.68 -18.45
N ALA A 173 -5.49 -13.96 -17.20
CA ALA A 173 -4.66 -13.04 -16.42
C ALA A 173 -3.33 -12.72 -17.13
N ILE A 174 -2.66 -13.74 -17.64
CA ILE A 174 -1.40 -13.60 -18.38
C ILE A 174 -1.61 -12.82 -19.67
N GLU A 175 -2.69 -13.09 -20.39
CA GLU A 175 -3.02 -12.38 -21.63
C GLU A 175 -3.31 -10.90 -21.37
N ILE A 176 -4.00 -10.55 -20.26
CA ILE A 176 -4.18 -9.17 -19.84
C ILE A 176 -2.82 -8.49 -19.61
N VAL A 177 -1.92 -9.12 -18.84
CA VAL A 177 -0.59 -8.56 -18.56
C VAL A 177 0.18 -8.34 -19.85
N ARG A 178 0.23 -9.33 -20.74
CA ARG A 178 0.90 -9.26 -22.04
C ARG A 178 0.40 -8.07 -22.87
N ARG A 179 -0.93 -7.94 -23.02
CA ARG A 179 -1.54 -6.88 -23.82
C ARG A 179 -1.34 -5.48 -23.24
N VAL A 180 -1.40 -5.35 -21.92
CA VAL A 180 -1.08 -4.06 -21.28
C VAL A 180 0.38 -3.71 -21.49
N ARG A 181 1.30 -4.67 -21.31
CA ARG A 181 2.73 -4.43 -21.53
C ARG A 181 3.05 -4.02 -22.97
N GLU A 182 2.41 -4.64 -23.96
CA GLU A 182 2.56 -4.32 -25.37
C GLU A 182 1.91 -2.97 -25.76
N ALA A 183 0.87 -2.56 -25.03
CA ALA A 183 0.11 -1.36 -25.34
C ALA A 183 0.81 -0.05 -24.94
N VAL A 184 1.74 -0.11 -23.98
CA VAL A 184 2.43 1.07 -23.44
C VAL A 184 3.93 1.01 -23.74
N SER A 185 4.56 2.20 -23.77
CA SER A 185 6.01 2.29 -23.98
C SER A 185 6.79 1.48 -22.96
N SER A 186 7.96 0.95 -23.34
CA SER A 186 8.89 0.28 -22.41
C SER A 186 9.37 1.19 -21.27
N LYS A 187 9.26 2.50 -21.43
CA LYS A 187 9.56 3.49 -20.38
C LYS A 187 8.50 3.58 -19.31
N ILE A 188 7.27 3.14 -19.59
CA ILE A 188 6.16 3.13 -18.63
C ILE A 188 6.15 1.78 -17.91
N PRO A 189 6.45 1.72 -16.61
CA PRO A 189 6.35 0.49 -15.84
C PRO A 189 4.93 -0.05 -15.82
N VAL A 190 4.81 -1.36 -15.98
CA VAL A 190 3.58 -2.09 -15.66
C VAL A 190 3.79 -2.84 -14.37
N THR A 191 2.86 -2.75 -13.44
CA THR A 191 2.86 -3.47 -12.17
C THR A 191 1.59 -4.32 -12.04
N VAL A 192 1.62 -5.30 -11.16
CA VAL A 192 0.46 -6.16 -10.89
C VAL A 192 0.21 -6.19 -9.39
N LYS A 193 -1.03 -5.97 -8.98
CA LYS A 193 -1.46 -6.21 -7.59
C LYS A 193 -2.39 -7.41 -7.53
N MET A 194 -1.99 -8.46 -6.79
CA MET A 194 -2.73 -9.72 -6.75
C MET A 194 -2.85 -10.28 -5.33
N ARG A 195 -3.86 -11.12 -5.11
CA ARG A 195 -3.97 -11.96 -3.91
C ARG A 195 -3.18 -13.24 -4.08
N ARG A 196 -2.91 -13.97 -2.97
CA ARG A 196 -2.15 -15.23 -2.98
C ARG A 196 -2.87 -16.40 -3.68
N GLY A 197 -4.10 -16.19 -4.16
CA GLY A 197 -4.88 -17.18 -4.89
C GLY A 197 -6.37 -16.84 -4.85
N LEU A 198 -7.17 -17.60 -5.58
CA LEU A 198 -8.62 -17.54 -5.53
C LEU A 198 -9.13 -18.08 -4.18
N ASP A 199 -8.64 -19.25 -3.80
CA ASP A 199 -8.94 -20.02 -2.59
C ASP A 199 -7.65 -20.68 -2.02
N ASP A 200 -7.79 -21.61 -1.06
CA ASP A 200 -6.68 -22.31 -0.42
C ASP A 200 -6.31 -23.67 -1.10
N THR A 201 -6.80 -23.94 -2.32
CA THR A 201 -6.46 -25.15 -3.06
C THR A 201 -5.06 -25.12 -3.64
N GLN A 202 -4.49 -26.30 -3.91
CA GLN A 202 -3.19 -26.41 -4.60
C GLN A 202 -3.26 -25.82 -6.01
N GLN A 203 -4.35 -26.03 -6.74
CA GLN A 203 -4.56 -25.45 -8.06
C GLN A 203 -4.50 -23.91 -8.03
N SER A 204 -5.11 -23.30 -7.02
CA SER A 204 -5.10 -21.84 -6.84
C SER A 204 -3.69 -21.32 -6.57
N ARG A 205 -2.90 -22.06 -5.80
CA ARG A 205 -1.49 -21.78 -5.56
C ARG A 205 -0.66 -21.90 -6.85
N ASP A 206 -0.84 -22.98 -7.62
CA ASP A 206 -0.12 -23.21 -8.89
C ASP A 206 -0.45 -22.11 -9.91
N ASN A 207 -1.71 -21.70 -9.99
CA ASN A 207 -2.14 -20.58 -10.81
C ASN A 207 -1.44 -19.28 -10.39
N PHE A 208 -1.33 -19.00 -9.08
CA PHE A 208 -0.62 -17.82 -8.58
C PHE A 208 0.83 -17.79 -9.06
N PHE A 209 1.58 -18.90 -8.88
CA PHE A 209 2.99 -18.95 -9.28
C PHE A 209 3.15 -18.86 -10.79
N ARG A 210 2.30 -19.51 -11.56
CA ARG A 210 2.29 -19.39 -13.02
C ARG A 210 2.06 -17.94 -13.49
N ILE A 211 1.13 -17.22 -12.87
CA ILE A 211 0.83 -15.84 -13.22
C ILE A 211 2.01 -14.92 -12.87
N ILE A 212 2.55 -15.00 -11.64
CA ILE A 212 3.63 -14.10 -11.21
C ILE A 212 4.93 -14.33 -11.99
N GLU A 213 5.29 -15.57 -12.25
CA GLU A 213 6.48 -15.94 -13.04
C GLU A 213 6.37 -15.38 -14.46
N THR A 214 5.25 -15.68 -15.14
CA THR A 214 5.02 -15.18 -16.49
C THR A 214 4.93 -13.65 -16.54
N ALA A 215 4.34 -13.02 -15.52
CA ALA A 215 4.28 -11.55 -15.45
C ALA A 215 5.69 -10.93 -15.40
N PHE A 216 6.61 -11.50 -14.62
CA PHE A 216 8.01 -11.05 -14.60
C PHE A 216 8.73 -11.29 -15.91
N ASP A 217 8.48 -12.41 -16.58
CA ASP A 217 9.07 -12.73 -17.91
C ASP A 217 8.55 -11.77 -19.00
N LEU A 218 7.32 -11.29 -18.87
CA LEU A 218 6.74 -10.25 -19.71
C LEU A 218 7.25 -8.83 -19.39
N GLY A 219 8.13 -8.67 -18.39
CA GLY A 219 8.73 -7.40 -18.05
C GLY A 219 7.86 -6.52 -17.12
N VAL A 220 7.02 -7.15 -16.28
CA VAL A 220 6.36 -6.44 -15.17
C VAL A 220 7.42 -5.93 -14.19
N ALA A 221 7.36 -4.64 -13.86
CA ALA A 221 8.39 -3.97 -13.07
C ALA A 221 8.31 -4.31 -11.58
N ALA A 222 7.12 -4.58 -11.06
CA ALA A 222 6.91 -4.96 -9.67
C ALA A 222 5.59 -5.72 -9.49
N VAL A 223 5.53 -6.61 -8.51
CA VAL A 223 4.30 -7.30 -8.11
C VAL A 223 4.00 -7.04 -6.64
N THR A 224 2.77 -6.58 -6.36
CA THR A 224 2.24 -6.46 -4.99
C THR A 224 1.42 -7.69 -4.63
N VAL A 225 1.80 -8.38 -3.56
CA VAL A 225 1.12 -9.60 -3.10
C VAL A 225 0.35 -9.32 -1.81
N HIS A 226 -0.95 -9.61 -1.84
CA HIS A 226 -1.79 -9.61 -0.63
C HIS A 226 -1.92 -11.04 -0.10
N GLY A 227 -1.55 -11.25 1.15
CA GLY A 227 -1.47 -12.59 1.77
C GLY A 227 -2.82 -13.28 2.05
N ARG A 228 -3.97 -12.73 1.61
CA ARG A 228 -5.29 -13.38 1.66
C ARG A 228 -5.70 -13.92 0.29
N THR A 229 -6.56 -14.94 0.26
CA THR A 229 -7.23 -15.38 -0.96
C THR A 229 -8.40 -14.44 -1.32
N VAL A 230 -8.95 -14.58 -2.53
CA VAL A 230 -10.13 -13.83 -2.97
C VAL A 230 -11.35 -14.21 -2.14
N GLU A 231 -11.57 -15.51 -1.92
CA GLU A 231 -12.71 -16.02 -1.15
C GLU A 231 -12.64 -15.63 0.33
N GLN A 232 -11.43 -15.55 0.89
CA GLN A 232 -11.19 -15.08 2.25
C GLN A 232 -11.63 -13.61 2.45
N LYS A 233 -11.68 -12.80 1.39
CA LYS A 233 -11.98 -11.36 1.46
C LYS A 233 -11.12 -10.64 2.51
N TYR A 234 -11.71 -10.27 3.65
CA TYR A 234 -11.03 -9.60 4.77
C TYR A 234 -11.12 -10.40 6.08
N VAL A 235 -11.62 -11.65 6.02
CA VAL A 235 -11.78 -12.51 7.19
C VAL A 235 -10.44 -13.17 7.55
N GLY A 236 -10.13 -13.20 8.84
CA GLY A 236 -8.87 -13.73 9.36
C GLY A 236 -7.63 -12.92 8.95
N PRO A 237 -6.43 -13.30 9.39
CA PRO A 237 -5.19 -12.57 9.12
C PRO A 237 -4.69 -12.75 7.69
N SER A 238 -3.95 -11.76 7.21
CA SER A 238 -3.13 -11.87 6.00
C SER A 238 -1.94 -12.79 6.29
N ARG A 239 -1.70 -13.79 5.46
CA ARG A 239 -0.59 -14.76 5.65
C ARG A 239 0.73 -14.17 5.15
N TRP A 240 1.48 -13.56 6.04
CA TRP A 240 2.78 -12.97 5.72
C TRP A 240 3.85 -14.02 5.42
N GLU A 241 3.70 -15.24 5.93
CA GLU A 241 4.56 -16.39 5.57
C GLU A 241 4.54 -16.68 4.07
N PHE A 242 3.39 -16.47 3.42
CA PHE A 242 3.31 -16.62 1.97
C PHE A 242 4.15 -15.54 1.23
N LEU A 243 4.21 -14.32 1.77
CA LEU A 243 5.06 -13.26 1.22
C LEU A 243 6.55 -13.64 1.35
N LYS A 244 6.96 -14.21 2.49
CA LYS A 244 8.33 -14.74 2.69
C LYS A 244 8.68 -15.79 1.65
N GLU A 245 7.75 -16.68 1.38
CA GLU A 245 7.92 -17.73 0.39
C GLU A 245 8.09 -17.13 -1.02
N VAL A 246 7.21 -16.21 -1.42
CA VAL A 246 7.32 -15.53 -2.72
C VAL A 246 8.65 -14.79 -2.84
N ARG A 247 9.07 -14.06 -1.78
CA ARG A 247 10.36 -13.35 -1.75
C ARG A 247 11.55 -14.32 -1.96
N LYS A 248 11.49 -15.49 -1.34
CA LYS A 248 12.54 -16.52 -1.47
C LYS A 248 12.65 -17.08 -2.88
N LEU A 249 11.50 -17.23 -3.58
CA LEU A 249 11.46 -17.76 -4.95
C LEU A 249 11.85 -16.73 -6.01
N PHE A 250 11.63 -15.43 -5.72
CA PHE A 250 11.94 -14.32 -6.63
C PHE A 250 12.89 -13.30 -5.99
N PRO A 251 14.14 -13.67 -5.65
CA PRO A 251 15.06 -12.83 -4.87
C PRO A 251 15.49 -11.55 -5.60
N ASP A 252 15.49 -11.56 -6.94
CA ASP A 252 15.97 -10.45 -7.77
C ASP A 252 14.84 -9.63 -8.40
N ARG A 253 13.59 -9.92 -8.02
CA ARG A 253 12.40 -9.21 -8.56
C ARG A 253 11.84 -8.24 -7.52
N THR A 254 11.32 -7.10 -7.95
CA THR A 254 10.68 -6.13 -7.05
C THR A 254 9.33 -6.64 -6.57
N LEU A 255 9.23 -6.88 -5.27
CA LEU A 255 8.05 -7.40 -4.59
C LEU A 255 7.57 -6.45 -3.50
N LEU A 256 6.27 -6.16 -3.51
CA LEU A 256 5.62 -5.40 -2.44
C LEU A 256 4.66 -6.31 -1.66
N GLY A 257 4.64 -6.11 -0.35
CA GLY A 257 3.70 -6.76 0.54
C GLY A 257 2.43 -5.93 0.76
N SER A 258 1.33 -6.61 1.05
CA SER A 258 0.03 -5.98 1.36
C SER A 258 -0.79 -6.85 2.32
N GLY A 259 -1.65 -6.22 3.08
CA GLY A 259 -2.60 -6.86 4.01
C GLY A 259 -2.24 -6.68 5.46
N ASP A 260 -3.22 -6.17 6.24
CA ASP A 260 -3.12 -5.86 7.67
C ASP A 260 -2.01 -4.87 8.02
N LEU A 261 -1.91 -3.82 7.19
CA LEU A 261 -1.04 -2.67 7.40
C LEU A 261 -1.92 -1.49 7.82
N PHE A 262 -2.18 -1.38 9.12
CA PHE A 262 -3.02 -0.33 9.69
C PHE A 262 -2.19 0.80 10.30
N THR A 263 -0.97 0.50 10.72
CA THR A 263 -0.04 1.43 11.37
C THR A 263 1.31 1.45 10.66
N ALA A 264 2.12 2.46 10.94
CA ALA A 264 3.51 2.53 10.50
C ALA A 264 4.34 1.35 11.06
N VAL A 265 4.03 0.90 12.27
CA VAL A 265 4.66 -0.28 12.89
C VAL A 265 4.39 -1.53 12.06
N ASP A 266 3.16 -1.73 11.60
CA ASP A 266 2.83 -2.88 10.74
C ASP A 266 3.59 -2.84 9.42
N CYS A 267 3.73 -1.64 8.81
CA CYS A 267 4.49 -1.47 7.58
C CYS A 267 5.96 -1.89 7.78
N VAL A 268 6.60 -1.38 8.82
CA VAL A 268 7.99 -1.69 9.13
C VAL A 268 8.16 -3.17 9.53
N ARG A 269 7.20 -3.71 10.28
CA ARG A 269 7.19 -5.13 10.66
C ARG A 269 7.10 -6.04 9.44
N MET A 270 6.19 -5.76 8.50
CA MET A 270 6.08 -6.56 7.27
C MET A 270 7.39 -6.53 6.46
N LEU A 271 8.01 -5.36 6.26
CA LEU A 271 9.30 -5.25 5.58
C LEU A 271 10.37 -6.13 6.24
N ARG A 272 10.47 -6.07 7.57
CA ARG A 272 11.47 -6.83 8.34
C ARG A 272 11.21 -8.33 8.36
N GLU A 273 9.95 -8.73 8.56
CA GLU A 273 9.59 -10.15 8.71
C GLU A 273 9.56 -10.88 7.38
N THR A 274 9.15 -10.22 6.28
CA THR A 274 8.95 -10.90 5.00
C THR A 274 10.10 -10.70 4.02
N GLY A 275 10.89 -9.64 4.19
CA GLY A 275 11.99 -9.29 3.30
C GLY A 275 11.55 -8.76 1.93
N VAL A 276 10.28 -8.38 1.75
CA VAL A 276 9.80 -7.70 0.54
C VAL A 276 10.47 -6.33 0.40
N ASP A 277 10.57 -5.83 -0.83
CA ASP A 277 11.28 -4.58 -1.12
C ASP A 277 10.47 -3.35 -0.72
N GLY A 278 9.15 -3.47 -0.71
CA GLY A 278 8.23 -2.41 -0.29
C GLY A 278 6.91 -2.96 0.22
N VAL A 279 6.07 -2.07 0.75
CA VAL A 279 4.72 -2.40 1.22
C VAL A 279 3.70 -1.38 0.73
N THR A 280 2.45 -1.81 0.55
CA THR A 280 1.36 -0.94 0.12
C THR A 280 0.35 -0.73 1.25
N ALA A 281 0.34 0.48 1.82
CA ALA A 281 -0.64 0.90 2.81
C ALA A 281 -1.97 1.22 2.10
N ALA A 282 -3.00 0.46 2.44
CA ALA A 282 -4.36 0.65 1.93
C ALA A 282 -5.25 1.29 3.01
N ARG A 283 -6.10 0.51 3.66
CA ARG A 283 -7.01 1.01 4.71
C ARG A 283 -6.30 1.79 5.81
N GLY A 284 -5.07 1.41 6.15
CA GLY A 284 -4.27 2.10 7.17
C GLY A 284 -3.83 3.52 6.79
N SER A 285 -3.96 3.94 5.53
CA SER A 285 -3.69 5.32 5.10
C SER A 285 -4.95 6.19 4.99
N ILE A 286 -6.16 5.62 5.12
CA ILE A 286 -7.40 6.40 5.10
C ILE A 286 -7.54 7.16 6.42
N GLY A 287 -7.58 8.50 6.36
CA GLY A 287 -7.60 9.33 7.55
C GLY A 287 -6.31 9.25 8.41
N ASN A 288 -5.28 8.62 7.88
CA ASN A 288 -3.97 8.49 8.50
C ASN A 288 -2.84 8.72 7.47
N PRO A 289 -2.72 9.92 6.90
CA PRO A 289 -1.64 10.20 5.98
C PRO A 289 -0.27 10.32 6.67
N TRP A 290 -0.23 10.43 8.00
CA TRP A 290 1.01 10.43 8.81
C TRP A 290 1.72 9.08 8.83
N ILE A 291 1.06 8.00 8.40
CA ILE A 291 1.65 6.64 8.32
C ILE A 291 2.98 6.63 7.54
N PHE A 292 3.14 7.48 6.53
CA PHE A 292 4.34 7.55 5.70
C PHE A 292 5.51 8.20 6.46
N SER A 293 5.30 9.38 7.06
CA SER A 293 6.34 10.05 7.86
C SER A 293 6.71 9.26 9.11
N GLN A 294 5.74 8.61 9.76
CA GLN A 294 5.96 7.72 10.89
C GLN A 294 6.79 6.48 10.49
N ALA A 295 6.46 5.84 9.36
CA ALA A 295 7.23 4.71 8.86
C ALA A 295 8.66 5.12 8.49
N ALA A 296 8.84 6.30 7.90
CA ALA A 296 10.16 6.85 7.59
C ALA A 296 11.01 7.04 8.85
N ALA A 297 10.45 7.60 9.93
CA ALA A 297 11.15 7.76 11.21
C ALA A 297 11.57 6.40 11.79
N LEU A 298 10.64 5.44 11.84
CA LEU A 298 10.91 4.09 12.35
C LEU A 298 11.97 3.33 11.53
N LEU A 299 12.01 3.52 10.21
CA LEU A 299 13.01 2.90 9.34
C LEU A 299 14.40 3.51 9.54
N ARG A 300 14.49 4.80 9.90
CA ARG A 300 15.75 5.44 10.31
C ARG A 300 16.20 5.07 11.73
N GLY A 301 15.40 4.29 12.47
CA GLY A 301 15.69 3.94 13.87
C GLY A 301 15.33 5.04 14.86
N GLU A 302 14.59 6.04 14.42
CA GLU A 302 14.09 7.13 15.27
C GLU A 302 12.87 6.64 16.09
N PRO A 303 12.57 7.27 17.23
CA PRO A 303 11.35 6.98 17.98
C PRO A 303 10.11 7.33 17.14
N MET A 304 8.99 6.66 17.43
CA MET A 304 7.69 7.00 16.82
C MET A 304 7.39 8.48 17.07
N PRO A 305 7.13 9.28 16.01
CA PRO A 305 6.72 10.67 16.15
C PRO A 305 5.45 10.79 17.00
N GLN A 306 5.32 11.86 17.77
CA GLN A 306 4.09 12.11 18.53
C GLN A 306 2.87 12.17 17.60
N PRO A 307 1.66 11.83 18.11
CA PRO A 307 0.44 12.02 17.33
C PRO A 307 0.30 13.49 16.92
N PRO A 308 -0.29 13.78 15.75
CA PRO A 308 -0.51 15.16 15.33
C PRO A 308 -1.39 15.91 16.33
N THR A 309 -1.03 17.16 16.65
CA THR A 309 -1.86 18.02 17.51
C THR A 309 -3.22 18.28 16.86
N VAL A 310 -4.18 18.80 17.62
CA VAL A 310 -5.50 19.13 17.10
C VAL A 310 -5.41 20.13 15.94
N HIS A 311 -4.51 21.11 16.04
CA HIS A 311 -4.30 22.07 14.94
C HIS A 311 -3.60 21.45 13.72
N GLU A 312 -2.62 20.58 13.91
CA GLU A 312 -2.00 19.84 12.79
C GLU A 312 -3.03 18.95 12.07
N GLN A 313 -3.94 18.31 12.80
CA GLN A 313 -5.06 17.57 12.21
C GLN A 313 -5.97 18.50 11.42
N ARG A 314 -6.35 19.66 12.01
CA ARG A 314 -7.17 20.68 11.37
C ARG A 314 -6.55 21.15 10.05
N GLU A 315 -5.25 21.44 10.00
CA GLU A 315 -4.55 21.86 8.80
C GLU A 315 -4.68 20.82 7.69
N VAL A 316 -4.44 19.55 7.99
CA VAL A 316 -4.57 18.44 7.03
C VAL A 316 -6.01 18.28 6.55
N ILE A 317 -7.00 18.34 7.44
CA ILE A 317 -8.42 18.20 7.11
C ILE A 317 -8.90 19.37 6.24
N CYS A 318 -8.52 20.60 6.58
CA CYS A 318 -8.86 21.81 5.82
C CYS A 318 -8.19 21.81 4.43
N GLU A 319 -6.92 21.39 4.35
CA GLU A 319 -6.22 21.25 3.07
C GLU A 319 -6.87 20.18 2.20
N HIS A 320 -7.28 19.04 2.77
CA HIS A 320 -8.02 18.02 2.03
C HIS A 320 -9.32 18.58 1.44
N PHE A 321 -10.05 19.38 2.23
CA PHE A 321 -11.28 20.06 1.76
C PHE A 321 -10.97 21.04 0.60
N ARG A 322 -9.95 21.86 0.75
CA ARG A 322 -9.51 22.83 -0.25
C ARG A 322 -9.11 22.18 -1.58
N LEU A 323 -8.38 21.04 -1.50
CA LEU A 323 -8.01 20.27 -2.68
C LEU A 323 -9.24 19.66 -3.37
N ALA A 324 -10.17 19.10 -2.60
CA ALA A 324 -11.40 18.53 -3.13
C ALA A 324 -12.26 19.58 -3.89
N GLN A 325 -12.28 20.83 -3.42
CA GLN A 325 -12.97 21.92 -4.11
C GLN A 325 -12.43 22.22 -5.52
N GLN A 326 -11.19 21.85 -5.82
CA GLN A 326 -10.60 22.08 -7.13
C GLN A 326 -11.09 21.09 -8.20
N ILE A 327 -11.57 19.92 -7.79
CA ILE A 327 -11.93 18.83 -8.72
C ILE A 327 -13.39 18.41 -8.64
N LEU A 328 -14.08 18.73 -7.53
CA LEU A 328 -15.47 18.35 -7.30
C LEU A 328 -16.41 19.56 -7.35
N PRO A 329 -17.66 19.37 -7.78
CA PRO A 329 -18.71 20.37 -7.59
C PRO A 329 -18.90 20.71 -6.11
N CYS A 330 -19.17 22.00 -5.81
CA CYS A 330 -19.25 22.51 -4.44
C CYS A 330 -20.21 21.72 -3.53
N ASP A 331 -21.34 21.28 -4.08
CA ASP A 331 -22.37 20.50 -3.37
C ASP A 331 -21.94 19.05 -3.06
N GLN A 332 -20.85 18.58 -3.67
CA GLN A 332 -20.34 17.22 -3.46
C GLN A 332 -19.15 17.17 -2.51
N VAL A 333 -18.42 18.27 -2.34
CA VAL A 333 -17.18 18.30 -1.54
C VAL A 333 -17.43 17.80 -0.10
N SER A 334 -18.36 18.39 0.64
CA SER A 334 -18.65 18.01 2.02
C SER A 334 -19.13 16.56 2.15
N LYS A 335 -19.91 16.07 1.19
CA LYS A 335 -20.36 14.68 1.14
C LYS A 335 -19.20 13.70 0.94
N GLN A 336 -18.29 14.04 0.02
CA GLN A 336 -17.10 13.23 -0.26
C GLN A 336 -16.14 13.27 0.93
N LEU A 337 -15.88 14.44 1.51
CA LEU A 337 -14.96 14.61 2.61
C LEU A 337 -15.47 14.02 3.94
N ARG A 338 -16.78 13.96 4.13
CA ARG A 338 -17.38 13.36 5.34
C ARG A 338 -16.79 12.00 5.69
N LYS A 339 -16.65 11.10 4.68
CA LYS A 339 -16.09 9.76 4.89
C LYS A 339 -14.63 9.81 5.35
N PHE A 340 -13.82 10.73 4.81
CA PHE A 340 -12.44 10.91 5.26
C PHE A 340 -12.38 11.50 6.67
N CYS A 341 -13.21 12.48 6.97
CA CYS A 341 -13.27 13.12 8.29
C CYS A 341 -13.65 12.12 9.40
N ILE A 342 -14.54 11.17 9.10
CA ILE A 342 -14.85 10.05 9.99
C ILE A 342 -13.60 9.18 10.28
N HIS A 343 -12.70 9.03 9.30
CA HIS A 343 -11.44 8.30 9.48
C HIS A 343 -10.32 9.15 10.11
N TYR A 344 -10.40 10.50 10.02
CA TYR A 344 -9.49 11.39 10.75
C TYR A 344 -9.85 11.49 12.25
N SER A 345 -11.13 11.36 12.59
CA SER A 345 -11.60 11.57 13.97
C SER A 345 -10.88 10.75 15.05
N PRO A 346 -10.39 9.52 14.83
CA PRO A 346 -9.68 8.76 15.86
C PRO A 346 -8.39 9.40 16.40
N TRP A 347 -7.82 10.37 15.67
CA TRP A 347 -6.63 11.11 16.11
C TRP A 347 -6.95 12.22 17.10
N HIS A 348 -8.21 12.69 17.14
CA HIS A 348 -8.66 13.74 18.03
C HIS A 348 -8.84 13.18 19.45
N PRO A 349 -8.48 13.91 20.52
CA PRO A 349 -8.69 13.45 21.91
C PRO A 349 -10.16 13.12 22.20
N ASP A 350 -11.11 13.86 21.60
CA ASP A 350 -12.55 13.60 21.70
C ASP A 350 -13.07 12.83 20.46
N ALA A 351 -12.41 11.74 20.11
CA ALA A 351 -12.64 10.98 18.87
C ALA A 351 -14.12 10.67 18.60
N ASP A 352 -14.86 10.22 19.60
CA ASP A 352 -16.26 9.82 19.45
C ASP A 352 -17.18 11.02 19.17
N ALA A 353 -16.99 12.15 19.86
CA ALA A 353 -17.75 13.38 19.63
C ALA A 353 -17.49 13.94 18.23
N VAL A 354 -16.22 14.02 17.82
CA VAL A 354 -15.81 14.47 16.49
C VAL A 354 -16.35 13.55 15.40
N ARG A 355 -16.27 12.25 15.60
CA ARG A 355 -16.82 11.25 14.68
C ARG A 355 -18.32 11.41 14.50
N ALA A 356 -19.07 11.56 15.59
CA ALA A 356 -20.51 11.76 15.58
C ALA A 356 -20.89 13.07 14.85
N ALA A 357 -20.15 14.15 15.09
CA ALA A 357 -20.34 15.42 14.41
C ALA A 357 -20.14 15.29 12.90
N PHE A 358 -19.05 14.67 12.42
CA PHE A 358 -18.83 14.48 10.99
C PHE A 358 -19.85 13.53 10.32
N ILE A 359 -20.36 12.53 11.02
CA ILE A 359 -21.45 11.67 10.49
C ILE A 359 -22.68 12.52 10.17
N GLY A 360 -22.96 13.57 10.95
CA GLY A 360 -24.09 14.49 10.76
C GLY A 360 -23.95 15.44 9.58
N VAL A 361 -22.74 15.69 9.06
CA VAL A 361 -22.46 16.69 8.02
C VAL A 361 -23.16 16.37 6.70
N ARG A 362 -23.90 17.36 6.16
CA ARG A 362 -24.64 17.28 4.88
C ARG A 362 -24.24 18.35 3.87
N ASN A 363 -23.67 19.46 4.32
CA ASN A 363 -23.27 20.60 3.51
C ASN A 363 -21.99 21.25 4.04
N ALA A 364 -21.47 22.25 3.33
CA ALA A 364 -20.23 22.92 3.67
C ALA A 364 -20.30 23.71 4.98
N ASP A 365 -21.44 24.37 5.27
CA ASP A 365 -21.59 25.16 6.49
C ASP A 365 -21.54 24.28 7.74
N GLU A 366 -22.23 23.15 7.72
CA GLU A 366 -22.17 22.15 8.79
C GLU A 366 -20.74 21.58 8.95
N TRP A 367 -20.03 21.39 7.85
CA TRP A 367 -18.63 20.95 7.89
C TRP A 367 -17.74 22.00 8.57
N HIS A 368 -17.87 23.28 8.19
CA HIS A 368 -17.14 24.38 8.81
C HIS A 368 -17.50 24.54 10.30
N GLN A 369 -18.77 24.30 10.66
CA GLN A 369 -19.20 24.32 12.06
C GLN A 369 -18.49 23.24 12.88
N VAL A 370 -18.34 22.01 12.35
CA VAL A 370 -17.58 20.96 13.06
C VAL A 370 -16.12 21.38 13.27
N ILE A 371 -15.48 21.93 12.23
CA ILE A 371 -14.09 22.41 12.33
C ILE A 371 -13.96 23.54 13.38
N SER A 372 -14.86 24.54 13.35
CA SER A 372 -14.81 25.66 14.29
C SER A 372 -15.15 25.27 15.73
N THR A 373 -15.89 24.18 15.93
CA THR A 373 -16.28 23.73 17.27
C THR A 373 -15.23 22.80 17.88
N HIS A 374 -14.77 21.80 17.14
CA HIS A 374 -13.92 20.74 17.69
C HIS A 374 -12.42 20.96 17.47
N TYR A 375 -12.06 21.82 16.53
CA TYR A 375 -10.65 22.10 16.19
C TYR A 375 -10.27 23.57 16.42
N ALA A 376 -11.02 24.29 17.29
CA ALA A 376 -10.76 25.69 17.62
C ALA A 376 -9.49 25.86 18.44
N GLU A 377 -9.37 25.06 19.50
CA GLU A 377 -8.26 25.08 20.45
C GLU A 377 -7.22 24.02 20.08
N ASP A 378 -5.93 24.35 20.21
CA ASP A 378 -4.87 23.36 20.03
C ASP A 378 -4.73 22.47 21.28
N GLY A 379 -4.27 21.27 21.08
CA GLY A 379 -4.04 20.29 22.14
C GLY A 379 -3.35 19.04 21.59
N SER A 380 -2.91 18.19 22.51
CA SER A 380 -2.29 16.93 22.12
C SER A 380 -3.31 16.02 21.44
N GLY A 381 -2.95 15.50 20.29
CA GLY A 381 -3.70 14.41 19.66
C GLY A 381 -3.45 13.07 20.34
N GLN A 382 -4.09 12.03 19.84
CA GLN A 382 -3.89 10.65 20.28
C GLN A 382 -3.66 9.71 19.11
N TYR A 383 -3.04 8.56 19.38
CA TYR A 383 -2.99 7.48 18.39
C TYR A 383 -4.36 6.78 18.33
N PRO A 384 -4.86 6.46 17.12
CA PRO A 384 -6.03 5.60 16.98
C PRO A 384 -5.81 4.26 17.70
N ALA A 385 -6.88 3.73 18.31
CA ALA A 385 -6.87 2.39 18.85
C ALA A 385 -6.53 1.39 17.72
N ASP A 386 -5.72 0.37 18.02
CA ASP A 386 -5.32 -0.63 17.05
C ASP A 386 -6.56 -1.40 16.55
N PRO A 387 -6.91 -1.30 15.25
CA PRO A 387 -8.06 -2.02 14.69
C PRO A 387 -7.89 -3.54 14.70
N GLY A 388 -6.66 -4.06 14.85
CA GLY A 388 -6.38 -5.49 15.01
C GLY A 388 -6.93 -6.07 16.32
N ASN A 389 -7.17 -5.24 17.33
CA ASN A 389 -7.68 -5.66 18.64
C ASN A 389 -9.20 -5.55 18.78
N SER A 390 -9.87 -4.91 17.83
CA SER A 390 -11.31 -4.58 17.92
C SER A 390 -12.22 -5.54 17.15
N GLY A 391 -11.91 -6.77 16.87
CA GLY A 391 -12.83 -7.80 16.32
C GLY A 391 -13.82 -7.38 15.21
N GLN A 392 -13.84 -6.11 14.84
CA GLN A 392 -14.74 -5.53 13.84
C GLN A 392 -13.98 -5.36 12.52
N SER A 393 -14.14 -6.35 11.64
CA SER A 393 -13.89 -6.16 10.21
C SER A 393 -14.86 -5.09 9.68
N GLN A 394 -14.42 -3.83 9.63
CA GLN A 394 -15.15 -2.82 8.87
C GLN A 394 -15.08 -3.22 7.40
N GLU A 395 -16.20 -3.72 6.87
CA GLU A 395 -16.39 -3.87 5.44
C GLU A 395 -16.37 -2.47 4.80
N VAL A 396 -15.20 -2.08 4.30
CA VAL A 396 -15.13 -1.02 3.30
C VAL A 396 -15.66 -1.68 2.03
N SER A 397 -16.94 -1.47 1.75
CA SER A 397 -17.55 -1.92 0.51
C SER A 397 -16.79 -1.26 -0.65
N CYS A 398 -16.16 -2.10 -1.47
CA CYS A 398 -15.77 -1.68 -2.82
C CYS A 398 -17.09 -1.49 -3.60
N GLY A 399 -17.63 -0.26 -3.59
CA GLY A 399 -18.78 0.13 -4.38
C GLY A 399 -18.44 0.24 -5.85
#